data_68ecde33ff4ad158244988c8ea22d17f
#
_entry.id   68ecde33ff4ad158244988c8ea22d17f
#
_cell.length_a   1.000
_cell.length_b   1.000
_cell.length_c   1.000
_cell.angle_alpha   90.00
_cell.angle_beta   90.00
_cell.angle_gamma   90.00
#
_symmetry.space_group_name_H-M   'P 1'
#
loop_
_entity.id
_entity.type
_entity.pdbx_description
1 polymer ?
#
loop_
_entity_poly.entity_id
_entity_poly.type
_entity_poly.pdbx_seq_one_letter_code
_entity_poly.pdbx_strand_id
1 'polypeptide(L)'
;MSHRIRLFVSAAFLIVVAFISSLAVLATQEAEVPLQLQPPVDEQLLLQLHAKGDQIYACKSESAQFNWTLKAPDAQLFDRKELLFGKHFAGPTWQANDGTRVTGKAAVSIASPDAESIPWLLVKVVSHEGNGMLARATTIQRLNTKGGKAPGSGCDSDHVNQEVRVPYSADYFFYGPK
;
A
#
# COMPACT_ATOMS: atom_id res chain seq x y z
N MET A 1 17.62 21.73 -91.32
CA MET A 1 18.39 21.87 -90.10
C MET A 1 17.43 21.80 -88.93
N SER A 2 17.37 20.63 -88.25
CA SER A 2 16.31 20.33 -87.24
C SER A 2 17.01 20.29 -85.88
N HIS A 3 16.67 21.22 -85.01
CA HIS A 3 17.15 21.26 -83.63
C HIS A 3 16.18 20.48 -82.72
N ARG A 4 16.63 19.35 -82.17
CA ARG A 4 15.93 18.56 -81.21
C ARG A 4 16.29 19.07 -79.81
N ILE A 5 15.35 19.70 -79.12
CA ILE A 5 15.44 20.07 -77.70
C ILE A 5 15.15 18.83 -76.88
N ARG A 6 16.15 18.39 -76.07
CA ARG A 6 15.96 17.33 -75.07
C ARG A 6 15.55 17.95 -73.76
N LEU A 7 14.30 17.67 -73.31
CA LEU A 7 13.83 17.96 -71.98
C LEU A 7 14.42 16.91 -71.00
N PHE A 8 15.19 17.40 -70.03
CA PHE A 8 15.56 16.60 -68.87
C PHE A 8 14.46 16.77 -67.81
N VAL A 9 13.72 15.72 -67.49
CA VAL A 9 12.76 15.64 -66.40
C VAL A 9 13.56 15.13 -65.20
N SER A 10 13.88 16.02 -64.23
CA SER A 10 14.46 15.64 -62.95
C SER A 10 13.35 15.18 -62.01
N ALA A 11 13.30 13.88 -61.75
CA ALA A 11 12.45 13.33 -60.73
C ALA A 11 13.08 13.54 -59.33
N ALA A 12 12.55 14.47 -58.55
CA ALA A 12 12.94 14.66 -57.17
C ALA A 12 12.21 13.62 -56.33
N PHE A 13 12.95 12.64 -55.78
CA PHE A 13 12.44 11.66 -54.83
C PHE A 13 12.40 12.31 -53.43
N LEU A 14 11.21 12.64 -52.95
CA LEU A 14 10.95 13.09 -51.56
C LEU A 14 10.94 11.86 -50.66
N ILE A 15 12.01 11.64 -49.89
CA ILE A 15 12.06 10.63 -48.84
C ILE A 15 11.37 11.23 -47.60
N VAL A 16 10.13 10.82 -47.31
CA VAL A 16 9.42 11.13 -46.07
C VAL A 16 9.91 10.12 -45.03
N VAL A 17 10.84 10.53 -44.16
CA VAL A 17 11.25 9.75 -43.00
C VAL A 17 10.19 9.94 -41.91
N ALA A 18 9.31 8.96 -41.77
CA ALA A 18 8.33 8.92 -40.65
C ALA A 18 9.08 8.53 -39.36
N PHE A 19 9.31 9.50 -38.48
CA PHE A 19 9.76 9.24 -37.12
C PHE A 19 8.59 8.61 -36.34
N ILE A 20 8.60 7.29 -36.20
CA ILE A 20 7.71 6.59 -35.27
C ILE A 20 8.31 6.74 -33.88
N SER A 21 7.85 7.72 -33.12
CA SER A 21 8.15 7.86 -31.68
C SER A 21 7.44 6.74 -30.93
N SER A 22 8.15 5.65 -30.63
CA SER A 22 7.67 4.61 -29.71
C SER A 22 7.59 5.19 -28.31
N LEU A 23 6.39 5.60 -27.87
CA LEU A 23 6.11 5.82 -26.45
C LEU A 23 6.18 4.46 -25.74
N ALA A 24 7.29 4.18 -25.08
CA ALA A 24 7.37 3.07 -24.15
C ALA A 24 6.44 3.38 -22.97
N VAL A 25 5.27 2.75 -22.95
CA VAL A 25 4.40 2.73 -21.76
C VAL A 25 5.13 1.88 -20.74
N LEU A 26 5.73 2.55 -19.74
CA LEU A 26 6.24 1.90 -18.53
C LEU A 26 5.01 1.37 -17.78
N ALA A 27 4.63 0.12 -18.05
CA ALA A 27 3.68 -0.59 -17.21
C ALA A 27 4.33 -0.74 -15.83
N THR A 28 3.83 -0.03 -14.83
CA THR A 28 4.15 -0.31 -13.43
C THR A 28 3.65 -1.71 -13.14
N GLN A 29 4.56 -2.67 -13.07
CA GLN A 29 4.22 -4.04 -12.70
C GLN A 29 3.83 -4.00 -11.22
N GLU A 30 2.53 -4.21 -10.92
CA GLU A 30 2.09 -4.39 -9.54
C GLU A 30 2.82 -5.62 -8.97
N ALA A 31 3.36 -5.47 -7.76
CA ALA A 31 4.08 -6.56 -7.13
C ALA A 31 3.12 -7.73 -6.86
N GLU A 32 3.50 -8.92 -7.30
CA GLU A 32 2.71 -10.13 -7.09
C GLU A 32 2.54 -10.40 -5.59
N VAL A 33 1.31 -10.69 -5.16
CA VAL A 33 0.99 -10.99 -3.77
C VAL A 33 1.45 -12.42 -3.45
N PRO A 34 2.40 -12.62 -2.51
CA PRO A 34 2.88 -13.94 -2.12
C PRO A 34 1.76 -14.88 -1.69
N LEU A 35 1.87 -16.18 -2.02
CA LEU A 35 0.86 -17.19 -1.67
C LEU A 35 0.52 -17.23 -0.17
N GLN A 36 1.51 -17.00 0.69
CA GLN A 36 1.33 -16.98 2.15
C GLN A 36 0.44 -15.84 2.64
N LEU A 37 0.25 -14.80 1.84
CA LEU A 37 -0.62 -13.67 2.14
C LEU A 37 -2.00 -13.80 1.49
N GLN A 38 -2.27 -14.86 0.72
CA GLN A 38 -3.59 -15.07 0.12
C GLN A 38 -4.64 -15.38 1.21
N PRO A 39 -5.86 -14.82 1.08
CA PRO A 39 -6.95 -15.15 1.99
C PRO A 39 -7.39 -16.61 1.82
N PRO A 40 -8.11 -17.18 2.80
CA PRO A 40 -8.73 -18.49 2.67
C PRO A 40 -9.59 -18.64 1.41
N VAL A 41 -9.57 -19.82 0.78
CA VAL A 41 -10.27 -20.07 -0.51
C VAL A 41 -11.79 -20.00 -0.42
N ASP A 42 -12.36 -20.16 0.77
CA ASP A 42 -13.79 -20.04 1.10
C ASP A 42 -14.22 -18.62 1.46
N GLU A 43 -13.30 -17.67 1.41
CA GLU A 43 -13.57 -16.25 1.62
C GLU A 43 -13.65 -15.48 0.30
N GLN A 44 -14.34 -14.35 0.32
CA GLN A 44 -14.45 -13.39 -0.78
C GLN A 44 -14.10 -11.99 -0.32
N LEU A 45 -13.66 -11.15 -1.25
CA LEU A 45 -13.41 -9.74 -0.98
C LEU A 45 -14.73 -9.02 -0.66
N LEU A 46 -14.80 -8.43 0.52
CA LEU A 46 -15.94 -7.62 0.99
C LEU A 46 -15.70 -6.13 0.75
N LEU A 47 -14.48 -5.65 1.00
CA LEU A 47 -14.15 -4.24 1.04
C LEU A 47 -12.66 -4.01 0.78
N GLN A 48 -12.34 -2.93 0.09
CA GLN A 48 -10.99 -2.41 -0.07
C GLN A 48 -10.94 -0.97 0.43
N LEU A 49 -9.96 -0.66 1.28
CA LEU A 49 -9.74 0.67 1.84
C LEU A 49 -8.28 1.08 1.66
N HIS A 50 -8.05 2.37 1.46
CA HIS A 50 -6.74 2.98 1.47
C HIS A 50 -6.52 3.69 2.82
N ALA A 51 -5.41 3.39 3.50
CA ALA A 51 -5.02 4.04 4.75
C ALA A 51 -3.98 5.12 4.52
N LYS A 52 -4.16 6.26 5.17
CA LYS A 52 -3.18 7.37 5.26
C LYS A 52 -3.06 7.82 6.71
N GLY A 53 -1.84 7.87 7.24
CA GLY A 53 -1.61 8.28 8.63
C GLY A 53 -0.20 7.96 9.09
N ASP A 54 -0.04 7.60 10.37
CA ASP A 54 1.25 7.38 11.00
C ASP A 54 1.33 6.03 11.70
N GLN A 55 2.52 5.45 11.70
CA GLN A 55 2.93 4.46 12.69
C GLN A 55 3.55 5.22 13.88
N ILE A 56 3.03 5.00 15.08
CA ILE A 56 3.55 5.60 16.32
C ILE A 56 4.50 4.61 16.96
N TYR A 57 5.73 5.03 17.17
CA TYR A 57 6.74 4.26 17.89
C TYR A 57 7.07 4.94 19.22
N ALA A 58 7.33 4.14 20.24
CA ALA A 58 7.86 4.59 21.51
C ALA A 58 9.30 4.09 21.69
N CYS A 59 10.19 4.96 22.14
CA CYS A 59 11.53 4.54 22.54
C CYS A 59 11.45 3.71 23.82
N LYS A 60 11.88 2.46 23.76
CA LYS A 60 11.89 1.53 24.89
C LYS A 60 13.29 1.10 25.23
N SER A 61 13.54 0.92 26.54
CA SER A 61 14.75 0.31 27.06
C SER A 61 14.45 -1.11 27.51
N GLU A 62 15.07 -2.09 26.88
CA GLU A 62 14.99 -3.50 27.25
C GLU A 62 16.40 -4.08 27.34
N SER A 63 16.79 -4.64 28.52
CA SER A 63 18.08 -5.25 28.72
C SER A 63 19.29 -4.34 28.33
N ALA A 64 19.22 -3.06 28.66
CA ALA A 64 20.20 -2.02 28.32
C ALA A 64 20.32 -1.71 26.79
N GLN A 65 19.38 -2.17 25.99
CA GLN A 65 19.26 -1.79 24.60
C GLN A 65 18.10 -0.81 24.42
N PHE A 66 18.28 0.17 23.55
CA PHE A 66 17.27 1.17 23.24
C PHE A 66 16.75 0.96 21.83
N ASN A 67 15.43 0.79 21.69
CA ASN A 67 14.81 0.53 20.40
C ASN A 67 13.47 1.24 20.26
N TRP A 68 13.17 1.73 19.05
CA TRP A 68 11.84 2.18 18.69
C TRP A 68 10.91 0.98 18.55
N THR A 69 9.95 0.86 19.46
CA THR A 69 8.95 -0.22 19.48
C THR A 69 7.62 0.33 18.99
N LEU A 70 6.99 -0.38 18.06
CA LEU A 70 5.66 0.01 17.55
C LEU A 70 4.65 0.04 18.71
N LYS A 71 4.03 1.21 18.90
CA LYS A 71 2.97 1.43 19.88
C LYS A 71 1.60 1.21 19.26
N ALA A 72 1.33 1.88 18.14
CA ALA A 72 0.04 1.84 17.45
C ALA A 72 0.12 2.46 16.06
N PRO A 73 -0.73 2.05 15.11
CA PRO A 73 -1.10 2.90 13.98
C PRO A 73 -2.06 4.00 14.43
N ASP A 74 -2.09 5.11 13.67
CA ASP A 74 -3.08 6.17 13.75
C ASP A 74 -3.33 6.67 12.33
N ALA A 75 -4.35 6.13 11.66
CA ALA A 75 -4.61 6.39 10.26
C ALA A 75 -6.10 6.55 9.95
N GLN A 76 -6.40 7.38 8.97
CA GLN A 76 -7.70 7.45 8.33
C GLN A 76 -7.81 6.39 7.23
N LEU A 77 -9.02 5.87 7.04
CA LEU A 77 -9.37 4.89 6.02
C LEU A 77 -10.28 5.54 5.00
N PHE A 78 -9.96 5.37 3.73
CA PHE A 78 -10.70 5.92 2.60
C PHE A 78 -11.18 4.80 1.69
N ASP A 79 -12.36 4.96 1.11
CA ASP A 79 -12.87 4.05 0.09
C ASP A 79 -12.23 4.32 -1.29
N ARG A 80 -12.65 3.55 -2.32
CA ARG A 80 -12.17 3.72 -3.72
C ARG A 80 -12.52 5.07 -4.35
N LYS A 81 -13.43 5.84 -3.74
CA LYS A 81 -13.82 7.19 -4.18
C LYS A 81 -13.14 8.28 -3.36
N GLU A 82 -12.12 7.93 -2.58
CA GLU A 82 -11.42 8.83 -1.64
C GLU A 82 -12.35 9.44 -0.56
N LEU A 83 -13.48 8.80 -0.28
CA LEU A 83 -14.38 9.23 0.80
C LEU A 83 -13.93 8.60 2.12
N LEU A 84 -13.96 9.40 3.19
CA LEU A 84 -13.59 8.94 4.53
C LEU A 84 -14.55 7.83 4.98
N PHE A 85 -14.01 6.62 5.12
CA PHE A 85 -14.71 5.43 5.56
C PHE A 85 -14.65 5.23 7.08
N GLY A 86 -13.51 5.58 7.70
CA GLY A 86 -13.27 5.30 9.10
C GLY A 86 -11.83 5.51 9.53
N LYS A 87 -11.37 4.74 10.52
CA LYS A 87 -10.03 4.88 11.11
C LYS A 87 -9.40 3.53 11.47
N HIS A 88 -8.06 3.52 11.53
CA HIS A 88 -7.24 2.41 11.98
C HIS A 88 -6.34 2.86 13.13
N PHE A 89 -6.38 2.14 14.26
CA PHE A 89 -5.70 2.53 15.49
C PHE A 89 -5.27 1.32 16.31
N ALA A 90 -4.84 1.58 17.54
CA ALA A 90 -4.33 0.56 18.46
C ALA A 90 -5.22 -0.70 18.58
N GLY A 91 -4.56 -1.85 18.70
CA GLY A 91 -5.20 -3.13 18.96
C GLY A 91 -4.79 -4.30 18.07
N PRO A 92 -4.38 -4.19 16.79
CA PRO A 92 -4.77 -3.25 15.76
C PRO A 92 -6.27 -3.30 15.46
N THR A 93 -6.91 -2.15 15.39
CA THR A 93 -8.36 -2.02 15.22
C THR A 93 -8.70 -1.22 13.98
N TRP A 94 -9.68 -1.66 13.21
CA TRP A 94 -10.30 -0.93 12.10
C TRP A 94 -11.74 -0.62 12.50
N GLN A 95 -12.12 0.63 12.40
CA GLN A 95 -13.47 1.09 12.75
C GLN A 95 -14.06 1.90 11.59
N ALA A 96 -15.23 1.50 11.13
CA ALA A 96 -16.02 2.23 10.15
C ALA A 96 -16.79 3.39 10.77
N ASN A 97 -17.23 4.35 9.94
CA ASN A 97 -18.05 5.48 10.38
C ASN A 97 -19.43 5.09 10.90
N ASP A 98 -19.92 3.88 10.56
CA ASP A 98 -21.17 3.31 11.09
C ASP A 98 -21.01 2.74 12.51
N GLY A 99 -19.81 2.86 13.10
CA GLY A 99 -19.48 2.36 14.42
C GLY A 99 -19.02 0.91 14.47
N THR A 100 -19.18 0.13 13.37
CA THR A 100 -18.68 -1.25 13.31
C THR A 100 -17.17 -1.26 13.42
N ARG A 101 -16.64 -2.19 14.23
CA ARG A 101 -15.19 -2.35 14.34
C ARG A 101 -14.78 -3.82 14.39
N VAL A 102 -13.54 -4.06 13.94
CA VAL A 102 -12.87 -5.34 14.05
C VAL A 102 -11.47 -5.14 14.61
N THR A 103 -11.04 -6.09 15.44
CA THR A 103 -9.66 -6.16 15.93
C THR A 103 -9.01 -7.40 15.34
N GLY A 104 -7.74 -7.28 14.94
CA GLY A 104 -7.02 -8.34 14.28
C GLY A 104 -5.74 -8.75 15.00
N LYS A 105 -5.17 -9.88 14.56
CA LYS A 105 -3.84 -10.35 14.93
C LYS A 105 -3.10 -10.76 13.67
N ALA A 106 -1.88 -10.26 13.47
CA ALA A 106 -1.06 -10.68 12.35
C ALA A 106 -0.79 -12.18 12.41
N ALA A 107 -1.16 -12.89 11.35
CA ALA A 107 -0.92 -14.32 11.18
C ALA A 107 0.33 -14.56 10.33
N VAL A 108 0.52 -13.74 9.28
CA VAL A 108 1.69 -13.80 8.39
C VAL A 108 2.22 -12.39 8.18
N SER A 109 3.55 -12.25 8.15
CA SER A 109 4.26 -11.01 7.85
C SER A 109 5.35 -11.28 6.83
N ILE A 110 5.35 -10.54 5.74
CA ILE A 110 6.35 -10.65 4.66
C ILE A 110 6.88 -9.23 4.39
N ALA A 111 8.19 -9.12 4.17
CA ALA A 111 8.81 -7.83 3.82
C ALA A 111 8.11 -7.21 2.62
N SER A 112 7.88 -5.90 2.68
CA SER A 112 7.39 -5.14 1.52
C SER A 112 8.41 -5.21 0.38
N PRO A 113 7.98 -5.23 -0.89
CA PRO A 113 8.87 -5.00 -2.03
C PRO A 113 9.62 -3.66 -1.95
N ASP A 114 9.02 -2.68 -1.30
CA ASP A 114 9.65 -1.41 -0.95
C ASP A 114 10.38 -1.56 0.39
N ALA A 115 11.72 -1.57 0.34
CA ALA A 115 12.58 -1.78 1.51
C ALA A 115 12.39 -0.73 2.62
N GLU A 116 11.89 0.47 2.28
CA GLU A 116 11.64 1.56 3.24
C GLU A 116 10.23 1.52 3.86
N SER A 117 9.46 0.49 3.53
CA SER A 117 8.07 0.35 3.96
C SER A 117 7.87 -0.75 5.01
N ILE A 118 6.83 -0.58 5.82
CA ILE A 118 6.40 -1.61 6.77
C ILE A 118 5.97 -2.89 6.03
N PRO A 119 6.05 -4.07 6.67
CA PRO A 119 5.75 -5.35 6.02
C PRO A 119 4.31 -5.43 5.48
N TRP A 120 4.11 -6.27 4.47
CA TRP A 120 2.81 -6.78 4.07
C TRP A 120 2.33 -7.82 5.08
N LEU A 121 1.03 -7.86 5.36
CA LEU A 121 0.45 -8.74 6.37
C LEU A 121 -0.76 -9.50 5.87
N LEU A 122 -0.91 -10.72 6.36
CA LEU A 122 -2.21 -11.38 6.49
C LEU A 122 -2.61 -11.32 7.97
N VAL A 123 -3.76 -10.77 8.26
CA VAL A 123 -4.28 -10.53 9.61
C VAL A 123 -5.54 -11.36 9.80
N LYS A 124 -5.63 -12.12 10.88
CA LYS A 124 -6.85 -12.79 11.28
C LYS A 124 -7.66 -11.86 12.18
N VAL A 125 -8.94 -11.66 11.89
CA VAL A 125 -9.86 -10.95 12.77
C VAL A 125 -10.13 -11.81 13.98
N VAL A 126 -10.01 -11.23 15.18
CA VAL A 126 -10.16 -11.92 16.47
C VAL A 126 -11.35 -11.39 17.27
N SER A 127 -11.88 -10.22 16.95
CA SER A 127 -13.09 -9.70 17.56
C SER A 127 -13.87 -8.80 16.62
N HIS A 128 -15.19 -8.73 16.82
CA HIS A 128 -16.13 -7.86 16.12
C HIS A 128 -16.97 -7.10 17.11
N GLU A 129 -17.30 -5.85 16.78
CA GLU A 129 -18.29 -5.05 17.50
C GLU A 129 -19.20 -4.35 16.48
N GLY A 130 -20.53 -4.39 16.74
CA GLY A 130 -21.55 -3.83 15.85
C GLY A 130 -21.91 -4.76 14.69
N ASN A 131 -22.95 -4.38 13.92
CA ASN A 131 -23.56 -5.18 12.84
C ASN A 131 -23.48 -4.50 11.46
N GLY A 132 -22.54 -3.58 11.26
CA GLY A 132 -22.41 -2.82 10.01
C GLY A 132 -21.40 -3.42 9.02
N MET A 133 -20.72 -2.54 8.28
CA MET A 133 -19.92 -2.90 7.11
C MET A 133 -18.77 -3.86 7.39
N LEU A 134 -18.16 -3.81 8.58
CA LEU A 134 -17.04 -4.69 8.94
C LEU A 134 -17.48 -5.98 9.66
N ALA A 135 -18.77 -6.18 9.94
CA ALA A 135 -19.25 -7.28 10.78
C ALA A 135 -18.94 -8.68 10.24
N ARG A 136 -18.77 -8.81 8.91
CA ARG A 136 -18.47 -10.11 8.25
C ARG A 136 -16.99 -10.34 7.95
N ALA A 137 -16.11 -9.38 8.25
CA ALA A 137 -14.70 -9.50 7.94
C ALA A 137 -14.03 -10.52 8.87
N THR A 138 -13.37 -11.52 8.32
CA THR A 138 -12.67 -12.59 9.05
C THR A 138 -11.17 -12.56 8.80
N THR A 139 -10.76 -12.06 7.63
CA THR A 139 -9.36 -11.91 7.23
C THR A 139 -9.12 -10.51 6.64
N ILE A 140 -7.97 -9.93 6.92
CA ILE A 140 -7.56 -8.64 6.38
C ILE A 140 -6.15 -8.80 5.80
N GLN A 141 -5.95 -8.37 4.55
CA GLN A 141 -4.61 -8.18 3.99
C GLN A 141 -4.20 -6.71 4.15
N ARG A 142 -2.93 -6.47 4.49
CA ARG A 142 -2.26 -5.18 4.34
C ARG A 142 -1.22 -5.31 3.25
N LEU A 143 -1.41 -4.62 2.15
CA LEU A 143 -0.55 -4.63 0.97
C LEU A 143 -0.16 -3.19 0.57
N ASN A 144 0.70 -3.06 -0.44
CA ASN A 144 1.06 -1.78 -1.07
C ASN A 144 1.50 -0.72 -0.06
N THR A 145 2.22 -1.15 0.96
CA THR A 145 2.71 -0.28 2.02
C THR A 145 3.74 0.71 1.51
N LYS A 146 3.67 1.95 2.02
CA LYS A 146 4.65 3.01 1.79
C LYS A 146 5.03 3.64 3.12
N GLY A 147 6.32 3.71 3.41
CA GLY A 147 6.86 4.27 4.65
C GLY A 147 6.49 3.52 5.92
N GLY A 148 6.44 4.21 7.03
CA GLY A 148 6.00 3.70 8.33
C GLY A 148 7.03 2.90 9.11
N LYS A 149 8.27 2.69 8.62
CA LYS A 149 9.31 1.98 9.36
C LYS A 149 9.80 2.77 10.57
N ALA A 150 10.15 2.06 11.63
CA ALA A 150 10.80 2.66 12.78
C ALA A 150 12.08 3.39 12.37
N PRO A 151 12.39 4.56 12.96
CA PRO A 151 13.67 5.22 12.72
C PRO A 151 14.84 4.32 13.13
N GLY A 152 15.94 4.39 12.37
CA GLY A 152 17.16 3.63 12.66
C GLY A 152 18.02 4.21 13.79
N SER A 153 17.66 5.40 14.31
CA SER A 153 18.43 6.12 15.34
C SER A 153 17.52 7.01 16.19
N GLY A 154 18.08 7.70 17.19
CA GLY A 154 17.35 8.67 18.03
C GLY A 154 16.58 8.04 19.20
N CYS A 155 16.71 6.74 19.45
CA CYS A 155 16.26 6.10 20.68
C CYS A 155 17.48 5.73 21.51
N ASP A 156 17.66 6.39 22.64
CA ASP A 156 18.76 6.24 23.58
C ASP A 156 18.29 6.52 25.02
N SER A 157 19.21 6.62 25.99
CA SER A 157 18.90 6.85 27.41
C SER A 157 18.08 8.14 27.64
N ASP A 158 18.31 9.18 26.85
CA ASP A 158 17.69 10.49 27.02
C ASP A 158 16.31 10.58 26.37
N HIS A 159 15.97 9.62 25.51
CA HIS A 159 14.74 9.57 24.74
C HIS A 159 13.75 8.48 25.20
N VAL A 160 14.06 7.76 26.29
CA VAL A 160 13.15 6.71 26.82
C VAL A 160 11.75 7.25 27.07
N ASN A 161 10.75 6.52 26.56
CA ASN A 161 9.32 6.87 26.55
C ASN A 161 8.91 8.04 25.63
N GLN A 162 9.83 8.65 24.92
CA GLN A 162 9.46 9.57 23.83
C GLN A 162 8.81 8.80 22.68
N GLU A 163 7.93 9.48 21.97
CA GLU A 163 7.21 8.93 20.82
C GLU A 163 7.62 9.64 19.55
N VAL A 164 7.63 8.89 18.45
CA VAL A 164 7.79 9.41 17.10
C VAL A 164 6.66 8.92 16.22
N ARG A 165 6.16 9.79 15.35
CA ARG A 165 5.15 9.49 14.33
C ARG A 165 5.83 9.38 12.98
N VAL A 166 5.70 8.24 12.34
CA VAL A 166 6.31 7.96 11.03
C VAL A 166 5.21 7.80 10.00
N PRO A 167 5.10 8.72 9.02
CA PRO A 167 4.07 8.66 8.00
C PRO A 167 4.05 7.35 7.23
N TYR A 168 2.86 6.81 6.98
CA TYR A 168 2.68 5.63 6.14
C TYR A 168 1.36 5.69 5.36
N SER A 169 1.31 4.90 4.29
CA SER A 169 0.06 4.49 3.65
C SER A 169 0.07 2.98 3.38
N ALA A 170 -1.11 2.41 3.21
CA ALA A 170 -1.29 1.00 2.89
C ALA A 170 -2.68 0.75 2.29
N ASP A 171 -2.82 -0.34 1.53
CA ASP A 171 -4.12 -0.84 1.13
C ASP A 171 -4.53 -2.00 2.04
N TYR A 172 -5.77 -1.95 2.53
CA TYR A 172 -6.40 -2.97 3.32
C TYR A 172 -7.53 -3.63 2.54
N PHE A 173 -7.44 -4.94 2.38
CA PHE A 173 -8.45 -5.78 1.74
C PHE A 173 -9.12 -6.64 2.81
N PHE A 174 -10.42 -6.46 3.01
CA PHE A 174 -11.21 -7.19 3.99
C PHE A 174 -11.93 -8.33 3.31
N TYR A 175 -11.77 -9.53 3.84
CA TYR A 175 -12.39 -10.75 3.33
C TYR A 175 -13.31 -11.35 4.37
N GLY A 176 -14.29 -12.11 3.92
CA GLY A 176 -15.22 -12.86 4.75
C GLY A 176 -15.89 -13.98 3.97
N PRO A 177 -16.71 -14.81 4.65
CA PRO A 177 -17.35 -15.98 4.03
C PRO A 177 -18.10 -15.63 2.74
N LYS A 178 -18.01 -16.56 1.76
CA LYS A 178 -18.77 -16.53 0.50
C LYS A 178 -20.26 -16.65 0.73
#